data_c4929580f5ed9155e4c7d536f0ad7f77
#
_entry.id   c4929580f5ed9155e4c7d536f0ad7f77
#
_cell.length_a   1.000
_cell.length_b   1.000
_cell.length_c   1.000
_cell.angle_alpha   90.00
_cell.angle_beta   90.00
_cell.angle_gamma   90.00
#
_symmetry.space_group_name_H-M   'P 1'
#
loop_
_entity.id
_entity.type
_entity.pdbx_description
1 polymer ?
#
loop_
_entity_poly.entity_id
_entity_poly.type
_entity_poly.pdbx_seq_one_letter_code
_entity_poly.pdbx_strand_id
1 'polypeptide(L)'
;MPKNLPSQDSSQQRASKLLLAMGVIVLLGALAYFVLTLVVNHRTPANPDTHYTADNGIVLNYESAVWPVCEMAEDDTLGHALRLASGTDSDNANYQVVLFQRGDASTYEDYIGQSESDLKSAYGVISPRKVKITVDGATVTAVRCDIQAYYAVLATVEYDSGDVIYVSGLTKLASISDIVNLVESISLS
;
A
#
# COMPACT_ATOMS: atom_id res chain seq x y z
N MET A 1 -58.51 -51.31 -10.81
CA MET A 1 -57.11 -51.01 -11.22
C MET A 1 -56.76 -49.64 -10.73
N PRO A 2 -55.93 -49.47 -9.70
CA PRO A 2 -55.44 -48.14 -9.26
C PRO A 2 -54.28 -47.71 -10.13
N LYS A 3 -54.41 -46.49 -10.72
CA LYS A 3 -53.31 -45.81 -11.45
C LYS A 3 -52.25 -45.33 -10.46
N ASN A 4 -51.05 -45.84 -10.58
CA ASN A 4 -49.87 -45.31 -9.90
C ASN A 4 -49.58 -43.91 -10.41
N LEU A 5 -49.75 -42.91 -9.57
CA LEU A 5 -49.24 -41.56 -9.79
C LEU A 5 -47.72 -41.59 -9.61
N PRO A 6 -46.93 -40.99 -10.53
CA PRO A 6 -45.48 -40.95 -10.35
C PRO A 6 -45.13 -39.97 -9.22
N SER A 7 -44.18 -40.38 -8.39
CA SER A 7 -43.68 -39.64 -7.24
C SER A 7 -43.05 -38.28 -7.65
N GLN A 8 -43.80 -37.21 -7.50
CA GLN A 8 -43.33 -35.83 -7.67
C GLN A 8 -42.35 -35.38 -6.55
N ASP A 9 -42.16 -36.20 -5.52
CA ASP A 9 -41.44 -35.88 -4.31
C ASP A 9 -39.91 -35.94 -4.45
N SER A 10 -39.39 -36.80 -5.34
CA SER A 10 -37.94 -37.00 -5.46
C SER A 10 -37.20 -35.90 -6.23
N SER A 11 -37.86 -35.19 -7.15
CA SER A 11 -37.25 -34.12 -7.94
C SER A 11 -37.17 -32.81 -7.17
N GLN A 12 -38.21 -32.48 -6.37
CA GLN A 12 -38.20 -31.32 -5.50
C GLN A 12 -37.15 -31.46 -4.36
N GLN A 13 -37.01 -32.65 -3.80
CA GLN A 13 -36.00 -32.93 -2.77
C GLN A 13 -34.57 -32.85 -3.30
N ARG A 14 -34.34 -33.23 -4.57
CA ARG A 14 -33.02 -33.05 -5.23
C ARG A 14 -32.74 -31.61 -5.53
N ALA A 15 -33.71 -30.84 -6.03
CA ALA A 15 -33.56 -29.42 -6.31
C ALA A 15 -33.27 -28.62 -5.03
N SER A 16 -33.97 -28.91 -3.92
CA SER A 16 -33.72 -28.19 -2.64
C SER A 16 -32.34 -28.51 -2.07
N LYS A 17 -31.86 -29.77 -2.17
CA LYS A 17 -30.48 -30.12 -1.76
C LYS A 17 -29.43 -29.45 -2.61
N LEU A 18 -29.66 -29.33 -3.90
CA LEU A 18 -28.73 -28.63 -4.83
C LEU A 18 -28.67 -27.15 -4.55
N LEU A 19 -29.81 -26.48 -4.29
CA LEU A 19 -29.89 -25.09 -3.91
C LEU A 19 -29.17 -24.83 -2.56
N LEU A 20 -29.35 -25.73 -1.60
CA LEU A 20 -28.69 -25.65 -0.30
C LEU A 20 -27.16 -25.81 -0.44
N ALA A 21 -26.71 -26.75 -1.26
CA ALA A 21 -25.29 -26.94 -1.54
C ALA A 21 -24.66 -25.72 -2.25
N MET A 22 -25.35 -25.13 -3.23
CA MET A 22 -24.91 -23.91 -3.89
C MET A 22 -24.86 -22.72 -2.90
N GLY A 23 -25.84 -22.58 -2.03
CA GLY A 23 -25.85 -21.54 -0.98
C GLY A 23 -24.68 -21.66 -0.03
N VAL A 24 -24.33 -22.89 0.39
CA VAL A 24 -23.16 -23.15 1.25
C VAL A 24 -21.85 -22.80 0.54
N ILE A 25 -21.70 -23.14 -0.73
CA ILE A 25 -20.50 -22.84 -1.53
C ILE A 25 -20.31 -21.31 -1.68
N VAL A 26 -21.40 -20.58 -1.97
CA VAL A 26 -21.36 -19.11 -2.08
C VAL A 26 -21.00 -18.48 -0.72
N LEU A 27 -21.56 -18.98 0.37
CA LEU A 27 -21.28 -18.48 1.71
C LEU A 27 -19.83 -18.73 2.13
N LEU A 28 -19.29 -19.93 1.85
CA LEU A 28 -17.90 -20.25 2.10
C LEU A 28 -16.95 -19.42 1.23
N GLY A 29 -17.29 -19.18 -0.04
CA GLY A 29 -16.54 -18.29 -0.93
C GLY A 29 -16.51 -16.85 -0.44
N ALA A 30 -17.65 -16.31 0.01
CA ALA A 30 -17.76 -14.98 0.59
C ALA A 30 -16.97 -14.87 1.91
N LEU A 31 -17.02 -15.89 2.76
CA LEU A 31 -16.26 -15.93 4.02
C LEU A 31 -14.76 -15.99 3.75
N ALA A 32 -14.32 -16.82 2.82
CA ALA A 32 -12.91 -16.92 2.42
C ALA A 32 -12.41 -15.59 1.83
N TYR A 33 -13.20 -14.92 0.99
CA TYR A 33 -12.88 -13.61 0.46
C TYR A 33 -12.79 -12.55 1.57
N PHE A 34 -13.73 -12.57 2.53
CA PHE A 34 -13.73 -11.66 3.68
C PHE A 34 -12.50 -11.88 4.58
N VAL A 35 -12.16 -13.13 4.89
CA VAL A 35 -10.95 -13.46 5.66
C VAL A 35 -9.69 -13.03 4.90
N LEU A 36 -9.62 -13.29 3.59
CA LEU A 36 -8.50 -12.88 2.77
C LEU A 36 -8.33 -11.35 2.76
N THR A 37 -9.43 -10.59 2.64
CA THR A 37 -9.39 -9.12 2.68
C THR A 37 -8.99 -8.60 4.06
N LEU A 38 -9.41 -9.25 5.15
CA LEU A 38 -8.96 -8.89 6.51
C LEU A 38 -7.46 -9.17 6.68
N VAL A 39 -6.96 -10.31 6.21
CA VAL A 39 -5.54 -10.66 6.33
C VAL A 39 -4.67 -9.74 5.47
N VAL A 40 -5.10 -9.45 4.23
CA VAL A 40 -4.35 -8.56 3.30
C VAL A 40 -4.38 -7.09 3.76
N ASN A 41 -5.47 -6.66 4.43
CA ASN A 41 -5.59 -5.29 4.93
C ASN A 41 -5.14 -5.13 6.40
N HIS A 42 -4.71 -6.20 7.06
CA HIS A 42 -4.21 -6.11 8.42
C HIS A 42 -2.78 -5.54 8.37
N ARG A 43 -2.63 -4.25 8.72
CA ARG A 43 -1.33 -3.62 8.84
C ARG A 43 -0.57 -4.27 9.99
N THR A 44 0.66 -4.66 9.73
CA THR A 44 1.59 -5.06 10.79
C THR A 44 1.86 -3.82 11.63
N PRO A 45 1.64 -3.83 12.95
CA PRO A 45 1.96 -2.70 13.81
C PRO A 45 3.45 -2.40 13.71
N ALA A 46 3.83 -1.12 13.60
CA ALA A 46 5.21 -0.69 13.67
C ALA A 46 5.75 -0.93 15.09
N ASN A 47 6.99 -1.38 15.18
CA ASN A 47 7.74 -1.47 16.42
C ASN A 47 9.09 -0.74 16.27
N PRO A 48 9.07 0.61 16.18
CA PRO A 48 10.26 1.40 15.89
C PRO A 48 11.31 1.23 16.99
N ASP A 49 12.53 0.94 16.59
CA ASP A 49 13.71 0.82 17.43
C ASP A 49 14.76 1.90 17.15
N THR A 50 14.57 2.67 16.09
CA THR A 50 15.52 3.69 15.62
C THR A 50 14.81 5.03 15.42
N HIS A 51 15.45 6.08 15.92
CA HIS A 51 15.08 7.47 15.69
C HIS A 51 16.17 8.15 14.86
N TYR A 52 15.80 8.78 13.77
CA TYR A 52 16.72 9.45 12.87
C TYR A 52 16.23 10.85 12.51
N THR A 53 17.15 11.82 12.54
CA THR A 53 16.91 13.18 12.07
C THR A 53 17.83 13.46 10.90
N ALA A 54 17.25 13.72 9.74
CA ALA A 54 17.98 14.02 8.52
C ALA A 54 18.41 15.51 8.48
N ASP A 55 19.42 15.83 7.68
CA ASP A 55 19.93 17.20 7.52
C ASP A 55 18.88 18.18 6.98
N ASN A 56 17.88 17.68 6.24
CA ASN A 56 16.75 18.48 5.76
C ASN A 56 15.63 18.65 6.80
N GLY A 57 15.83 18.22 8.05
CA GLY A 57 14.89 18.37 9.15
C GLY A 57 13.76 17.36 9.19
N ILE A 58 13.78 16.33 8.33
CA ILE A 58 12.85 15.21 8.40
C ILE A 58 13.27 14.32 9.57
N VAL A 59 12.30 13.98 10.43
CA VAL A 59 12.48 13.06 11.56
C VAL A 59 11.64 11.82 11.32
N LEU A 60 12.25 10.64 11.50
CA LEU A 60 11.63 9.34 11.32
C LEU A 60 11.83 8.45 12.55
N ASN A 61 10.81 7.64 12.86
CA ASN A 61 10.93 6.52 13.78
C ASN A 61 10.65 5.23 12.98
N TYR A 62 11.63 4.31 12.92
CA TYR A 62 11.52 3.14 12.07
C TYR A 62 12.16 1.89 12.69
N GLU A 63 11.85 0.73 12.12
CA GLU A 63 12.45 -0.55 12.50
C GLU A 63 13.73 -0.77 11.70
N SER A 64 14.89 -0.78 12.35
CA SER A 64 16.19 -0.99 11.70
C SER A 64 16.31 -2.36 11.01
N ALA A 65 15.57 -3.36 11.48
CA ALA A 65 15.51 -4.68 10.84
C ALA A 65 14.77 -4.66 9.48
N VAL A 66 13.79 -3.75 9.31
CA VAL A 66 13.05 -3.57 8.05
C VAL A 66 13.79 -2.63 7.11
N TRP A 67 14.39 -1.56 7.68
CA TRP A 67 15.06 -0.49 6.97
C TRP A 67 16.53 -0.36 7.39
N PRO A 68 17.40 -1.35 7.06
CA PRO A 68 18.82 -1.34 7.46
C PRO A 68 19.65 -0.27 6.72
N VAL A 69 19.13 0.31 5.63
CA VAL A 69 19.77 1.42 4.92
C VAL A 69 18.99 2.69 5.18
N CYS A 70 19.64 3.73 5.69
CA CYS A 70 19.10 5.07 5.89
C CYS A 70 20.21 6.08 5.59
N GLU A 71 20.06 6.85 4.50
CA GLU A 71 21.10 7.74 4.00
C GLU A 71 20.48 8.88 3.18
N MET A 72 21.21 9.98 3.01
CA MET A 72 20.89 10.97 1.98
C MET A 72 21.41 10.46 0.64
N ALA A 73 20.59 10.54 -0.40
CA ALA A 73 20.91 10.08 -1.75
C ALA A 73 20.41 11.05 -2.81
N GLU A 74 21.07 11.06 -3.97
CA GLU A 74 20.56 11.76 -5.15
C GLU A 74 19.57 10.86 -5.87
N ASP A 75 18.42 11.42 -6.22
CA ASP A 75 17.35 10.75 -6.98
C ASP A 75 16.97 11.61 -8.19
N ASP A 76 16.71 11.00 -9.32
CA ASP A 76 16.41 11.70 -10.57
C ASP A 76 15.10 12.51 -10.52
N THR A 77 14.17 12.11 -9.64
CA THR A 77 12.85 12.76 -9.50
C THR A 77 12.82 13.73 -8.33
N LEU A 78 13.32 13.30 -7.16
CA LEU A 78 13.24 14.05 -5.92
C LEU A 78 14.53 14.82 -5.58
N GLY A 79 15.60 14.67 -6.40
CA GLY A 79 16.87 15.31 -6.11
C GLY A 79 17.53 14.75 -4.83
N HIS A 80 18.07 15.63 -3.98
CA HIS A 80 18.74 15.23 -2.74
C HIS A 80 17.72 14.81 -1.68
N ALA A 81 17.42 13.53 -1.60
CA ALA A 81 16.36 12.95 -0.77
C ALA A 81 16.89 12.03 0.34
N LEU A 82 16.15 11.94 1.44
CA LEU A 82 16.38 10.91 2.45
C LEU A 82 15.88 9.57 1.91
N ARG A 83 16.76 8.60 1.82
CA ARG A 83 16.50 7.25 1.32
C ARG A 83 16.51 6.24 2.46
N LEU A 84 15.45 5.44 2.58
CA LEU A 84 15.44 4.22 3.37
C LEU A 84 15.21 3.02 2.45
N ALA A 85 15.95 1.93 2.69
CA ALA A 85 15.78 0.72 1.92
C ALA A 85 15.95 -0.55 2.78
N SER A 86 15.28 -1.62 2.37
CA SER A 86 15.40 -2.94 3.02
C SER A 86 16.71 -3.67 2.69
N GLY A 87 17.58 -3.07 1.88
CA GLY A 87 18.88 -3.58 1.48
C GLY A 87 19.43 -2.84 0.28
N THR A 88 20.60 -3.25 -0.18
CA THR A 88 21.30 -2.66 -1.34
C THR A 88 20.98 -3.36 -2.65
N ASP A 89 20.41 -4.56 -2.60
CA ASP A 89 20.14 -5.41 -3.76
C ASP A 89 18.68 -5.30 -4.19
N SER A 90 18.43 -4.58 -5.30
CA SER A 90 17.10 -4.42 -5.90
C SER A 90 16.54 -5.73 -6.48
N ASP A 91 17.36 -6.77 -6.69
CA ASP A 91 16.92 -8.07 -7.20
C ASP A 91 16.32 -8.95 -6.11
N ASN A 92 16.51 -8.58 -4.84
CA ASN A 92 15.88 -9.27 -3.72
C ASN A 92 14.34 -9.22 -3.84
N ALA A 93 13.69 -10.37 -3.64
CA ALA A 93 12.23 -10.49 -3.69
C ALA A 93 11.51 -9.63 -2.63
N ASN A 94 12.18 -9.28 -1.53
CA ASN A 94 11.66 -8.47 -0.44
C ASN A 94 12.15 -7.01 -0.50
N TYR A 95 12.70 -6.58 -1.65
CA TYR A 95 13.23 -5.23 -1.78
C TYR A 95 12.13 -4.17 -1.62
N GLN A 96 12.41 -3.20 -0.77
CA GLN A 96 11.63 -2.00 -0.55
C GLN A 96 12.56 -0.79 -0.50
N VAL A 97 12.11 0.34 -1.01
CA VAL A 97 12.79 1.62 -0.91
C VAL A 97 11.77 2.74 -0.76
N VAL A 98 12.09 3.72 0.06
CA VAL A 98 11.29 4.94 0.21
C VAL A 98 12.21 6.14 0.20
N LEU A 99 11.81 7.16 -0.54
CA LEU A 99 12.48 8.44 -0.66
C LEU A 99 11.59 9.52 -0.04
N PHE A 100 12.20 10.44 0.68
CA PHE A 100 11.55 11.58 1.31
C PHE A 100 12.28 12.86 0.96
N GLN A 101 11.59 13.81 0.36
CA GLN A 101 12.11 15.14 0.09
C GLN A 101 11.26 16.21 0.77
N ARG A 102 11.90 17.11 1.51
CA ARG A 102 11.23 18.28 2.08
C ARG A 102 11.29 19.44 1.09
N GLY A 103 10.19 20.13 0.95
CA GLY A 103 10.04 21.35 0.18
C GLY A 103 8.85 22.16 0.65
N ASP A 104 8.30 22.96 -0.21
CA ASP A 104 7.02 23.66 -0.06
C ASP A 104 6.07 23.27 -1.22
N ALA A 105 4.84 23.77 -1.21
CA ALA A 105 3.84 23.45 -2.22
C ALA A 105 4.24 23.81 -3.66
N SER A 106 5.25 24.68 -3.85
CA SER A 106 5.76 25.06 -5.17
C SER A 106 6.96 24.22 -5.63
N THR A 107 7.53 23.36 -4.77
CA THR A 107 8.72 22.57 -5.09
C THR A 107 8.42 21.56 -6.20
N TYR A 108 7.26 20.89 -6.14
CA TYR A 108 6.79 19.96 -7.19
C TYR A 108 5.30 20.19 -7.43
N GLU A 109 4.97 20.90 -8.51
CA GLU A 109 3.58 21.12 -8.92
C GLU A 109 2.94 19.79 -9.34
N ASP A 110 1.75 19.50 -8.77
CA ASP A 110 1.01 18.24 -9.01
C ASP A 110 1.89 16.97 -8.95
N TYR A 111 2.68 16.86 -7.90
CA TYR A 111 3.63 15.76 -7.69
C TYR A 111 3.05 14.38 -7.96
N ILE A 112 1.86 14.09 -7.40
CA ILE A 112 1.23 12.77 -7.55
C ILE A 112 0.81 12.54 -8.99
N GLY A 113 0.15 13.51 -9.64
CA GLY A 113 -0.29 13.37 -11.03
C GLY A 113 0.89 13.23 -12.00
N GLN A 114 1.96 13.99 -11.80
CA GLN A 114 3.18 13.87 -12.60
C GLN A 114 3.81 12.49 -12.41
N SER A 115 3.99 12.04 -11.15
CA SER A 115 4.59 10.74 -10.85
C SER A 115 3.75 9.56 -11.39
N GLU A 116 2.41 9.64 -11.33
CA GLU A 116 1.54 8.65 -11.99
C GLU A 116 1.74 8.63 -13.51
N SER A 117 1.88 9.80 -14.13
CA SER A 117 2.15 9.92 -15.57
C SER A 117 3.48 9.28 -15.95
N ASP A 118 4.53 9.49 -15.16
CA ASP A 118 5.87 8.93 -15.37
C ASP A 118 5.85 7.41 -15.18
N LEU A 119 5.20 6.91 -14.13
CA LEU A 119 5.00 5.47 -13.93
C LEU A 119 4.25 4.83 -15.10
N LYS A 120 3.20 5.49 -15.60
CA LYS A 120 2.45 5.01 -16.76
C LYS A 120 3.29 5.00 -18.03
N SER A 121 4.14 6.01 -18.22
CA SER A 121 5.05 6.08 -19.35
C SER A 121 6.10 4.98 -19.31
N ALA A 122 6.66 4.71 -18.12
CA ALA A 122 7.71 3.71 -17.93
C ALA A 122 7.20 2.26 -17.97
N TYR A 123 6.03 2.01 -17.36
CA TYR A 123 5.52 0.65 -17.11
C TYR A 123 4.21 0.32 -17.82
N GLY A 124 3.61 1.24 -18.55
CA GLY A 124 2.36 1.04 -19.28
C GLY A 124 1.13 1.17 -18.39
N VAL A 125 0.39 0.06 -18.19
CA VAL A 125 -0.85 0.12 -17.40
C VAL A 125 -0.53 0.20 -15.91
N ILE A 126 -1.07 1.22 -15.23
CA ILE A 126 -1.03 1.38 -13.78
C ILE A 126 -2.46 1.39 -13.24
N SER A 127 -2.64 1.01 -11.97
CA SER A 127 -3.93 1.01 -11.30
C SER A 127 -3.84 1.82 -10.00
N PRO A 128 -4.00 3.16 -10.07
CA PRO A 128 -3.90 4.02 -8.89
C PRO A 128 -5.10 3.80 -7.96
N ARG A 129 -4.84 3.75 -6.65
CA ARG A 129 -5.84 3.62 -5.59
C ARG A 129 -5.47 4.53 -4.43
N LYS A 130 -6.45 5.25 -3.89
CA LYS A 130 -6.23 6.06 -2.69
C LYS A 130 -5.82 5.18 -1.51
N VAL A 131 -4.82 5.63 -0.76
CA VAL A 131 -4.37 5.01 0.48
C VAL A 131 -4.61 5.97 1.62
N LYS A 132 -5.14 5.47 2.74
CA LYS A 132 -5.28 6.28 3.95
C LYS A 132 -3.98 6.18 4.75
N ILE A 133 -3.32 7.31 4.92
CA ILE A 133 -2.14 7.52 5.76
C ILE A 133 -2.46 8.69 6.69
N THR A 134 -2.02 8.61 7.94
CA THR A 134 -2.28 9.66 8.93
C THR A 134 -0.96 10.10 9.54
N VAL A 135 -0.65 11.38 9.45
CA VAL A 135 0.53 12.01 10.07
C VAL A 135 0.04 13.12 10.99
N ASP A 136 0.56 13.17 12.21
CA ASP A 136 0.14 14.17 13.19
C ASP A 136 0.49 15.59 12.72
N GLY A 137 -0.50 16.51 12.78
CA GLY A 137 -0.31 17.89 12.38
C GLY A 137 -0.15 18.12 10.87
N ALA A 138 -0.54 17.16 10.04
CA ALA A 138 -0.41 17.28 8.59
C ALA A 138 -1.63 16.74 7.83
N THR A 139 -1.87 17.31 6.64
CA THR A 139 -2.78 16.76 5.63
C THR A 139 -2.02 15.83 4.70
N VAL A 140 -2.51 14.60 4.52
CA VAL A 140 -1.84 13.62 3.67
C VAL A 140 -2.72 13.29 2.46
N THR A 141 -2.13 13.43 1.27
CA THR A 141 -2.67 12.86 0.03
C THR A 141 -1.78 11.70 -0.40
N ALA A 142 -2.34 10.51 -0.55
CA ALA A 142 -1.56 9.32 -0.90
C ALA A 142 -2.28 8.40 -1.86
N VAL A 143 -1.52 7.83 -2.80
CA VAL A 143 -1.97 6.81 -3.74
C VAL A 143 -0.99 5.63 -3.77
N ARG A 144 -1.54 4.45 -3.99
CA ARG A 144 -0.79 3.25 -4.36
C ARG A 144 -1.03 2.98 -5.84
N CYS A 145 0.03 2.75 -6.59
CA CYS A 145 -0.02 2.31 -7.97
C CYS A 145 0.46 0.86 -8.08
N ASP A 146 -0.38 -0.01 -8.59
CA ASP A 146 0.01 -1.39 -8.90
C ASP A 146 0.65 -1.39 -10.30
N ILE A 147 1.94 -1.73 -10.38
CA ILE A 147 2.75 -1.73 -11.60
C ILE A 147 3.46 -3.08 -11.74
N GLN A 148 3.18 -3.83 -12.81
CA GLN A 148 3.81 -5.13 -13.09
C GLN A 148 4.19 -5.95 -11.82
N ALA A 149 5.50 -6.03 -11.49
CA ALA A 149 6.03 -6.78 -10.35
C ALA A 149 6.22 -5.93 -9.08
N TYR A 150 5.75 -4.67 -9.07
CA TYR A 150 5.98 -3.72 -7.98
C TYR A 150 4.70 -3.01 -7.57
N TYR A 151 4.75 -2.44 -6.37
CA TYR A 151 3.75 -1.52 -5.86
C TYR A 151 4.45 -0.21 -5.50
N ALA A 152 4.02 0.89 -6.13
CA ALA A 152 4.49 2.23 -5.78
C ALA A 152 3.52 2.89 -4.81
N VAL A 153 4.04 3.64 -3.85
CA VAL A 153 3.29 4.51 -2.95
C VAL A 153 3.80 5.93 -3.14
N LEU A 154 2.93 6.81 -3.59
CA LEU A 154 3.21 8.22 -3.77
C LEU A 154 2.40 9.00 -2.74
N ALA A 155 3.03 9.94 -2.04
CA ALA A 155 2.31 10.78 -1.09
C ALA A 155 2.88 12.19 -1.01
N THR A 156 2.00 13.13 -0.63
CA THR A 156 2.36 14.45 -0.11
C THR A 156 1.88 14.55 1.33
N VAL A 157 2.76 15.03 2.22
CA VAL A 157 2.47 15.31 3.63
C VAL A 157 2.62 16.81 3.83
N GLU A 158 1.51 17.52 3.94
CA GLU A 158 1.43 18.98 3.98
C GLU A 158 1.18 19.43 5.42
N TYR A 159 2.12 20.18 6.00
CA TYR A 159 2.03 20.72 7.34
C TYR A 159 1.45 22.16 7.33
N ASP A 160 0.81 22.55 8.43
CA ASP A 160 0.25 23.90 8.61
C ASP A 160 1.33 25.00 8.52
N SER A 161 2.61 24.66 8.71
CA SER A 161 3.76 25.56 8.49
C SER A 161 3.97 25.95 7.03
N GLY A 162 3.36 25.24 6.09
CA GLY A 162 3.61 25.37 4.64
C GLY A 162 4.70 24.43 4.13
N ASP A 163 5.37 23.68 5.01
CA ASP A 163 6.30 22.61 4.60
C ASP A 163 5.54 21.45 3.99
N VAL A 164 6.10 20.86 2.95
CA VAL A 164 5.58 19.66 2.30
C VAL A 164 6.67 18.60 2.25
N ILE A 165 6.34 17.37 2.65
CA ILE A 165 7.20 16.20 2.41
C ILE A 165 6.63 15.41 1.25
N TYR A 166 7.43 15.24 0.21
CA TYR A 166 7.16 14.42 -0.96
C TYR A 166 7.69 13.02 -0.71
N VAL A 167 6.87 12.00 -0.97
CA VAL A 167 7.20 10.60 -0.69
C VAL A 167 7.07 9.76 -1.95
N SER A 168 8.15 9.07 -2.29
CA SER A 168 8.16 8.05 -3.34
C SER A 168 8.60 6.71 -2.74
N GLY A 169 7.68 5.76 -2.64
CA GLY A 169 7.94 4.42 -2.13
C GLY A 169 7.76 3.35 -3.20
N LEU A 170 8.64 2.36 -3.23
CA LEU A 170 8.56 1.20 -4.11
C LEU A 170 8.77 -0.08 -3.31
N THR A 171 7.93 -1.09 -3.54
CA THR A 171 8.06 -2.41 -2.91
C THR A 171 7.69 -3.53 -3.88
N LYS A 172 8.36 -4.68 -3.76
CA LYS A 172 7.97 -5.95 -4.40
C LYS A 172 6.94 -6.72 -3.58
N LEU A 173 6.75 -6.36 -2.32
CA LEU A 173 5.78 -7.01 -1.44
C LEU A 173 4.35 -6.58 -1.78
N ALA A 174 3.42 -7.52 -1.74
CA ALA A 174 2.00 -7.22 -1.91
C ALA A 174 1.44 -6.32 -0.80
N SER A 175 2.02 -6.39 0.40
CA SER A 175 1.72 -5.47 1.51
C SER A 175 2.58 -4.21 1.40
N ILE A 176 1.93 -3.05 1.50
CA ILE A 176 2.59 -1.74 1.59
C ILE A 176 2.68 -1.25 3.05
N SER A 177 2.41 -2.14 4.03
CA SER A 177 2.32 -1.76 5.46
C SER A 177 3.58 -1.09 5.98
N ASP A 178 4.76 -1.60 5.61
CA ASP A 178 6.04 -1.07 6.08
C ASP A 178 6.27 0.37 5.57
N ILE A 179 5.92 0.63 4.29
CA ILE A 179 5.99 1.98 3.72
C ILE A 179 5.00 2.90 4.42
N VAL A 180 3.75 2.45 4.63
CA VAL A 180 2.72 3.25 5.30
C VAL A 180 3.14 3.57 6.73
N ASN A 181 3.61 2.58 7.51
CA ASN A 181 4.08 2.78 8.88
C ASN A 181 5.25 3.79 8.93
N LEU A 182 6.16 3.71 7.95
CA LEU A 182 7.28 4.64 7.86
C LEU A 182 6.79 6.07 7.58
N VAL A 183 5.85 6.25 6.64
CA VAL A 183 5.26 7.58 6.36
C VAL A 183 4.48 8.10 7.57
N GLU A 184 3.73 7.26 8.29
CA GLU A 184 3.00 7.66 9.49
C GLU A 184 3.91 8.08 10.66
N SER A 185 5.21 7.70 10.63
CA SER A 185 6.20 8.07 11.63
C SER A 185 6.89 9.41 11.40
N ILE A 186 6.60 10.08 10.27
CA ILE A 186 7.26 11.33 9.88
C ILE A 186 6.87 12.48 10.82
N SER A 187 7.86 13.29 11.16
CA SER A 187 7.67 14.62 11.73
C SER A 187 8.76 15.59 11.24
N LEU A 188 8.60 16.85 11.54
CA LEU A 188 9.61 17.90 11.26
C LEU A 188 10.23 18.38 12.57
N SER A 189 11.54 18.60 12.52
CA SER A 189 12.33 19.19 13.64
C SER A 189 12.39 20.71 13.53
#